data_cc7947d0ea20610666c33bbf1678ee3e
#
_entry.id   cc7947d0ea20610666c33bbf1678ee3e
#
_cell.length_a   1.000
_cell.length_b   1.000
_cell.length_c   1.000
_cell.angle_alpha   90.00
_cell.angle_beta   90.00
_cell.angle_gamma   90.00
#
_symmetry.space_group_name_H-M   'P 1'
#
loop_
_entity.id
_entity.type
_entity.pdbx_description
1 polymer ?
#
loop_
_entity_poly.entity_id
_entity_poly.type
_entity_poly.pdbx_seq_one_letter_code
_entity_poly.pdbx_strand_id
1 'polypeptide(L)'
;MAEDVQSFDVAIAGAGMTGATLALALAQSGLSVAVVDAQPLSTVLDPVYDGRSSAIAAASMNQWRALGVGEDLQAVSEPIRSILITDGRAPGASGGRGVGPGLLRFDGEDLGEADPDAPLGYMIENRHIRARLIGALQAAGVAVIAPALVERVETGARAATVTLKDGRTLAAPLVVGAEGRRSAVREVMGVRTYGWRYKQTGVVATVALAEPHQGVAHEYFLPNGPLAILPLTEQRASLVWTERSDVARALVEGSPEAFEAHLKRRFGDHLGAPRLLGGRFSFPLALQMAETATGERAVLIGDAAHAVHPIAGQGLNLGLKDAAALAEVIVEARRLGEDWGSALVLARYARWRRLDVATLAVATDLFTRLFSNDVPILRAARGAGLALMNRFAPARGFFVREAAGAMGDRPRLLRGEGL
;
A
#
# COMPACT_ATOMS: atom_id res chain seq x y z
N MET A 1 2.62 -9.72 42.96
CA MET A 1 3.36 -10.56 42.01
C MET A 1 4.04 -9.58 41.06
N ALA A 2 5.36 -9.66 40.85
CA ALA A 2 6.02 -8.84 39.86
C ALA A 2 5.41 -9.22 38.50
N GLU A 3 4.83 -8.27 37.80
CA GLU A 3 4.43 -8.47 36.41
C GLU A 3 5.65 -8.91 35.63
N ASP A 4 5.54 -10.01 34.88
CA ASP A 4 6.62 -10.53 34.03
C ASP A 4 6.74 -9.62 32.81
N VAL A 5 7.58 -8.58 32.91
CA VAL A 5 7.80 -7.59 31.86
C VAL A 5 8.81 -8.15 30.86
N GLN A 6 8.35 -8.45 29.67
CA GLN A 6 9.23 -8.89 28.59
C GLN A 6 9.91 -7.69 27.93
N SER A 7 11.23 -7.74 27.76
CA SER A 7 12.02 -6.64 27.21
C SER A 7 12.47 -6.92 25.77
N PHE A 8 12.33 -5.94 24.90
CA PHE A 8 12.73 -5.96 23.50
C PHE A 8 13.42 -4.64 23.12
N ASP A 9 14.17 -4.63 22.01
CA ASP A 9 14.73 -3.39 21.45
C ASP A 9 13.66 -2.54 20.78
N VAL A 10 12.67 -3.18 20.13
CA VAL A 10 11.54 -2.51 19.49
C VAL A 10 10.26 -3.32 19.66
N ALA A 11 9.18 -2.66 20.07
CA ALA A 11 7.83 -3.23 20.09
C ALA A 11 7.00 -2.61 18.93
N ILE A 12 6.45 -3.46 18.07
CA ILE A 12 5.66 -3.05 16.90
C ILE A 12 4.21 -3.48 17.10
N ALA A 13 3.28 -2.55 17.11
CA ALA A 13 1.87 -2.83 17.08
C ALA A 13 1.41 -2.94 15.61
N GLY A 14 0.90 -4.12 15.21
CA GLY A 14 0.44 -4.46 13.89
C GLY A 14 1.41 -5.36 13.09
N ALA A 15 1.01 -6.61 12.84
CA ALA A 15 1.70 -7.57 11.97
C ALA A 15 1.24 -7.48 10.50
N GLY A 16 0.63 -6.37 10.11
CA GLY A 16 0.33 -6.08 8.70
C GLY A 16 1.60 -5.99 7.86
N MET A 17 1.47 -5.96 6.53
CA MET A 17 2.61 -6.02 5.60
C MET A 17 3.70 -4.98 5.91
N THR A 18 3.33 -3.77 6.31
CA THR A 18 4.28 -2.71 6.68
C THR A 18 5.02 -3.02 7.98
N GLY A 19 4.27 -3.37 9.05
CA GLY A 19 4.87 -3.69 10.35
C GLY A 19 5.73 -4.95 10.32
N ALA A 20 5.28 -5.99 9.60
CA ALA A 20 6.04 -7.21 9.41
C ALA A 20 7.33 -6.97 8.62
N THR A 21 7.30 -6.12 7.59
CA THR A 21 8.50 -5.76 6.81
C THR A 21 9.52 -5.01 7.70
N LEU A 22 9.06 -4.06 8.52
CA LEU A 22 9.93 -3.37 9.48
C LEU A 22 10.52 -4.34 10.50
N ALA A 23 9.68 -5.21 11.08
CA ALA A 23 10.13 -6.19 12.07
C ALA A 23 11.23 -7.11 11.52
N LEU A 24 11.05 -7.60 10.28
CA LEU A 24 12.04 -8.44 9.61
C LEU A 24 13.36 -7.69 9.39
N ALA A 25 13.32 -6.45 8.92
CA ALA A 25 14.50 -5.62 8.69
C ALA A 25 15.30 -5.38 9.99
N LEU A 26 14.60 -5.07 11.08
CA LEU A 26 15.23 -4.85 12.38
C LEU A 26 15.80 -6.14 12.98
N ALA A 27 15.08 -7.25 12.91
CA ALA A 27 15.54 -8.54 13.41
C ALA A 27 16.79 -9.02 12.66
N GLN A 28 16.82 -8.91 11.32
CA GLN A 28 17.99 -9.24 10.52
C GLN A 28 19.19 -8.33 10.80
N SER A 29 18.94 -7.13 11.33
CA SER A 29 19.99 -6.20 11.79
C SER A 29 20.41 -6.47 13.25
N GLY A 30 19.93 -7.56 13.88
CA GLY A 30 20.31 -8.01 15.21
C GLY A 30 19.62 -7.28 16.37
N LEU A 31 18.45 -6.67 16.14
CA LEU A 31 17.59 -6.17 17.20
C LEU A 31 16.58 -7.23 17.63
N SER A 32 16.29 -7.29 18.93
CA SER A 32 15.17 -8.07 19.47
C SER A 32 13.85 -7.34 19.22
N VAL A 33 12.90 -7.99 18.54
CA VAL A 33 11.64 -7.37 18.13
C VAL A 33 10.44 -8.17 18.60
N ALA A 34 9.47 -7.48 19.19
CA ALA A 34 8.12 -8.01 19.43
C ALA A 34 7.13 -7.37 18.45
N VAL A 35 6.25 -8.20 17.88
CA VAL A 35 5.13 -7.74 17.03
C VAL A 35 3.82 -8.16 17.69
N VAL A 36 2.94 -7.21 17.96
CA VAL A 36 1.61 -7.43 18.53
C VAL A 36 0.55 -7.28 17.46
N ASP A 37 -0.34 -8.26 17.29
CA ASP A 37 -1.45 -8.14 16.33
C ASP A 37 -2.78 -8.61 16.92
N ALA A 38 -3.84 -7.89 16.58
CA ALA A 38 -5.19 -8.18 17.00
C ALA A 38 -5.76 -9.46 16.36
N GLN A 39 -5.28 -9.84 15.18
CA GLN A 39 -5.76 -10.99 14.44
C GLN A 39 -4.98 -12.25 14.82
N PRO A 40 -5.65 -13.38 15.03
CA PRO A 40 -4.96 -14.67 15.18
C PRO A 40 -4.08 -14.97 13.95
N LEU A 41 -2.91 -15.56 14.16
CA LEU A 41 -2.04 -16.00 13.05
C LEU A 41 -2.76 -16.98 12.13
N SER A 42 -3.66 -17.83 12.64
CA SER A 42 -4.49 -18.71 11.82
C SER A 42 -5.34 -17.96 10.81
N THR A 43 -5.86 -16.78 11.16
CA THR A 43 -6.60 -15.91 10.25
C THR A 43 -5.68 -15.27 9.19
N VAL A 44 -4.50 -14.81 9.62
CA VAL A 44 -3.52 -14.19 8.72
C VAL A 44 -2.96 -15.20 7.71
N LEU A 45 -2.78 -16.44 8.14
CA LEU A 45 -2.22 -17.55 7.35
C LEU A 45 -3.28 -18.40 6.66
N ASP A 46 -4.57 -18.05 6.77
CA ASP A 46 -5.65 -18.76 6.10
C ASP A 46 -5.38 -18.79 4.59
N PRO A 47 -5.29 -19.97 3.98
CA PRO A 47 -5.08 -20.10 2.55
C PRO A 47 -6.29 -19.67 1.72
N VAL A 48 -7.44 -19.45 2.35
CA VAL A 48 -8.65 -18.98 1.65
C VAL A 48 -8.38 -17.59 1.10
N TYR A 49 -8.58 -17.47 -0.20
CA TYR A 49 -8.38 -16.21 -0.93
C TYR A 49 -9.36 -15.13 -0.46
N ASP A 50 -8.86 -13.98 -0.05
CA ASP A 50 -9.64 -12.86 0.47
C ASP A 50 -10.01 -11.80 -0.59
N GLY A 51 -9.68 -12.05 -1.85
CA GLY A 51 -10.00 -11.15 -2.97
C GLY A 51 -9.16 -9.88 -3.05
N ARG A 52 -8.21 -9.67 -2.13
CA ARG A 52 -7.37 -8.47 -2.14
C ARG A 52 -6.00 -8.76 -2.70
N SER A 53 -5.54 -7.83 -3.55
CA SER A 53 -4.20 -7.83 -4.14
C SER A 53 -3.59 -6.44 -3.99
N SER A 54 -2.28 -6.37 -4.03
CA SER A 54 -1.54 -5.12 -3.96
C SER A 54 -0.63 -4.97 -5.17
N ALA A 55 -0.59 -3.74 -5.70
CA ALA A 55 0.41 -3.34 -6.68
C ALA A 55 1.68 -2.94 -5.92
N ILE A 56 2.74 -3.69 -6.11
CA ILE A 56 4.03 -3.52 -5.44
C ILE A 56 4.97 -2.82 -6.42
N ALA A 57 5.41 -1.63 -6.08
CA ALA A 57 6.39 -0.88 -6.85
C ALA A 57 7.72 -1.65 -6.96
N ALA A 58 8.46 -1.45 -8.04
CA ALA A 58 9.75 -2.11 -8.24
C ALA A 58 10.72 -1.90 -7.07
N ALA A 59 10.78 -0.67 -6.53
CA ALA A 59 11.60 -0.37 -5.35
C ALA A 59 11.16 -1.13 -4.09
N SER A 60 9.85 -1.31 -3.88
CA SER A 60 9.32 -2.11 -2.76
C SER A 60 9.65 -3.59 -2.91
N MET A 61 9.67 -4.11 -4.14
CA MET A 61 10.12 -5.48 -4.42
C MET A 61 11.62 -5.63 -4.13
N ASN A 62 12.45 -4.63 -4.47
CA ASN A 62 13.88 -4.64 -4.13
C ASN A 62 14.11 -4.68 -2.61
N GLN A 63 13.30 -3.95 -1.83
CA GLN A 63 13.32 -4.05 -0.37
C GLN A 63 13.09 -5.49 0.10
N TRP A 64 12.08 -6.17 -0.43
CA TRP A 64 11.80 -7.56 -0.06
C TRP A 64 12.88 -8.55 -0.56
N ARG A 65 13.52 -8.26 -1.71
CA ARG A 65 14.70 -9.04 -2.15
C ARG A 65 15.87 -8.87 -1.17
N ALA A 66 16.18 -7.64 -0.75
CA ALA A 66 17.20 -7.38 0.25
C ALA A 66 16.93 -8.07 1.58
N LEU A 67 15.65 -8.28 1.93
CA LEU A 67 15.21 -9.00 3.13
C LEU A 67 15.05 -10.52 2.91
N GLY A 68 15.41 -11.07 1.75
CA GLY A 68 15.38 -12.49 1.45
C GLY A 68 13.99 -13.10 1.25
N VAL A 69 12.95 -12.28 1.04
CA VAL A 69 11.58 -12.74 0.78
C VAL A 69 11.09 -12.40 -0.64
N GLY A 70 11.85 -11.60 -1.38
CA GLY A 70 11.43 -11.05 -2.67
C GLY A 70 11.31 -12.09 -3.78
N GLU A 71 12.23 -13.04 -3.87
CA GLU A 71 12.22 -14.07 -4.91
C GLU A 71 10.96 -14.95 -4.83
N ASP A 72 10.60 -15.41 -3.63
CA ASP A 72 9.40 -16.20 -3.42
C ASP A 72 8.13 -15.42 -3.74
N LEU A 73 8.10 -14.11 -3.40
CA LEU A 73 6.98 -13.23 -3.72
C LEU A 73 6.89 -12.94 -5.22
N GLN A 74 8.03 -12.80 -5.89
CA GLN A 74 8.07 -12.62 -7.33
C GLN A 74 7.55 -13.86 -8.07
N ALA A 75 7.87 -15.06 -7.61
CA ALA A 75 7.41 -16.31 -8.22
C ALA A 75 5.89 -16.48 -8.25
N VAL A 76 5.17 -15.81 -7.35
CA VAL A 76 3.69 -15.83 -7.25
C VAL A 76 3.04 -14.52 -7.72
N SER A 77 3.81 -13.61 -8.31
CA SER A 77 3.36 -12.31 -8.78
C SER A 77 3.08 -12.28 -10.27
N GLU A 78 2.30 -11.29 -10.69
CA GLU A 78 2.17 -10.92 -12.11
C GLU A 78 2.90 -9.59 -12.35
N PRO A 79 3.87 -9.52 -13.29
CA PRO A 79 4.55 -8.28 -13.58
C PRO A 79 3.65 -7.28 -14.29
N ILE A 80 3.65 -6.02 -13.83
CA ILE A 80 3.02 -4.90 -14.52
C ILE A 80 4.00 -4.37 -15.56
N ARG A 81 3.78 -4.68 -16.83
CA ARG A 81 4.66 -4.27 -17.95
C ARG A 81 4.31 -2.90 -18.47
N SER A 82 3.01 -2.56 -18.49
CA SER A 82 2.54 -1.22 -18.85
C SER A 82 1.31 -0.81 -18.09
N ILE A 83 1.13 0.50 -17.95
CA ILE A 83 -0.06 1.11 -17.34
C ILE A 83 -0.75 1.95 -18.41
N LEU A 84 -2.05 1.67 -18.62
CA LEU A 84 -2.88 2.36 -19.58
C LEU A 84 -3.95 3.18 -18.85
N ILE A 85 -3.86 4.50 -18.98
CA ILE A 85 -4.80 5.43 -18.34
C ILE A 85 -5.71 6.04 -19.40
N THR A 86 -7.03 6.03 -19.15
CA THR A 86 -8.01 6.64 -20.05
C THR A 86 -8.97 7.56 -19.30
N ASP A 87 -9.36 8.68 -19.92
CA ASP A 87 -10.38 9.58 -19.39
C ASP A 87 -11.77 9.25 -19.95
N GLY A 88 -12.59 8.62 -19.11
CA GLY A 88 -14.03 8.75 -19.12
C GLY A 88 -14.86 7.93 -20.08
N ARG A 89 -14.34 6.93 -20.79
CA ARG A 89 -15.19 5.96 -21.51
C ARG A 89 -14.56 4.59 -21.48
N ALA A 90 -15.31 3.62 -21.00
CA ALA A 90 -14.95 2.24 -21.23
C ALA A 90 -14.85 2.00 -22.75
N PRO A 91 -13.86 1.25 -23.21
CA PRO A 91 -13.79 0.82 -24.61
C PRO A 91 -15.11 0.13 -25.00
N GLY A 92 -15.74 0.54 -26.09
CA GLY A 92 -17.02 -0.06 -26.56
C GLY A 92 -18.30 0.71 -26.21
N ALA A 93 -18.31 1.72 -25.33
CA ALA A 93 -19.52 2.45 -24.92
C ALA A 93 -20.20 3.27 -26.05
N SER A 94 -19.62 3.38 -27.22
CA SER A 94 -20.17 4.14 -28.36
C SER A 94 -19.82 3.57 -29.73
N GLY A 95 -19.81 2.24 -29.90
CA GLY A 95 -19.68 1.62 -31.23
C GLY A 95 -18.36 1.86 -31.97
N GLY A 96 -17.38 2.49 -31.34
CA GLY A 96 -16.05 2.73 -31.87
C GLY A 96 -15.00 1.95 -31.07
N ARG A 97 -13.92 1.55 -31.71
CA ARG A 97 -12.75 0.92 -31.08
C ARG A 97 -12.17 1.87 -30.04
N GLY A 98 -12.62 1.72 -28.88
CA GLY A 98 -12.74 2.36 -27.61
C GLY A 98 -11.54 3.00 -26.97
N VAL A 99 -10.71 3.76 -27.61
CA VAL A 99 -9.75 4.63 -26.92
C VAL A 99 -10.22 6.07 -27.11
N GLY A 100 -10.72 6.71 -26.03
CA GLY A 100 -11.04 8.14 -26.05
C GLY A 100 -9.79 8.98 -26.34
N PRO A 101 -9.94 10.27 -26.69
CA PRO A 101 -8.82 11.15 -27.05
C PRO A 101 -7.80 11.40 -25.92
N GLY A 102 -8.09 10.96 -24.69
CA GLY A 102 -7.22 11.08 -23.52
C GLY A 102 -6.60 9.75 -23.13
N LEU A 103 -5.71 9.18 -23.96
CA LEU A 103 -4.92 8.00 -23.61
C LEU A 103 -3.54 8.43 -23.15
N LEU A 104 -3.13 7.91 -21.99
CA LEU A 104 -1.76 7.98 -21.50
C LEU A 104 -1.27 6.57 -21.24
N ARG A 105 -0.13 6.23 -21.82
CA ARG A 105 0.52 4.94 -21.63
C ARG A 105 1.89 5.13 -20.98
N PHE A 106 2.18 4.30 -20.02
CA PHE A 106 3.48 4.15 -19.39
C PHE A 106 4.00 2.74 -19.65
N ASP A 107 5.25 2.65 -20.05
CA ASP A 107 5.94 1.40 -20.33
C ASP A 107 7.28 1.32 -19.57
N GLY A 108 7.92 0.16 -19.54
CA GLY A 108 9.23 -0.03 -18.90
C GLY A 108 10.31 0.90 -19.43
N GLU A 109 10.27 1.25 -20.73
CA GLU A 109 11.19 2.22 -21.33
C GLU A 109 11.17 3.61 -20.65
N ASP A 110 10.01 4.01 -20.10
CA ASP A 110 9.87 5.29 -19.39
C ASP A 110 10.60 5.31 -18.03
N LEU A 111 10.98 4.14 -17.47
CA LEU A 111 11.82 4.05 -16.28
C LEU A 111 13.24 4.57 -16.54
N GLY A 112 13.73 4.41 -17.77
CA GLY A 112 15.10 4.77 -18.14
C GLY A 112 16.14 3.82 -17.55
N GLU A 113 15.75 2.58 -17.22
CA GLU A 113 16.65 1.50 -16.78
C GLU A 113 17.35 0.85 -17.98
N ALA A 114 18.42 0.08 -17.69
CA ALA A 114 19.20 -0.62 -18.72
C ALA A 114 18.38 -1.71 -19.42
N ASP A 115 17.38 -2.27 -18.75
CA ASP A 115 16.44 -3.25 -19.29
C ASP A 115 15.10 -2.55 -19.63
N PRO A 116 14.77 -2.36 -20.91
CA PRO A 116 13.52 -1.75 -21.33
C PRO A 116 12.29 -2.63 -21.01
N ASP A 117 12.49 -3.93 -20.77
CA ASP A 117 11.44 -4.87 -20.38
C ASP A 117 11.26 -4.96 -18.85
N ALA A 118 12.01 -4.16 -18.07
CA ALA A 118 11.86 -4.11 -16.63
C ALA A 118 10.43 -3.75 -16.24
N PRO A 119 9.78 -4.53 -15.36
CA PRO A 119 8.40 -4.25 -14.97
C PRO A 119 8.31 -2.99 -14.12
N LEU A 120 7.24 -2.22 -14.31
CA LEU A 120 6.91 -1.03 -13.50
C LEU A 120 6.63 -1.40 -12.03
N GLY A 121 6.23 -2.64 -11.81
CA GLY A 121 5.90 -3.21 -10.51
C GLY A 121 5.31 -4.61 -10.67
N TYR A 122 4.72 -5.10 -9.60
CA TYR A 122 4.20 -6.47 -9.51
C TYR A 122 2.84 -6.48 -8.83
N MET A 123 1.90 -7.24 -9.37
CA MET A 123 0.64 -7.54 -8.68
C MET A 123 0.78 -8.81 -7.87
N ILE A 124 0.49 -8.73 -6.57
CA ILE A 124 0.58 -9.88 -5.67
C ILE A 124 -0.70 -9.96 -4.82
N GLU A 125 -1.26 -11.16 -4.70
CA GLU A 125 -2.37 -11.41 -3.78
C GLU A 125 -1.87 -11.28 -2.33
N ASN A 126 -2.58 -10.50 -1.51
CA ASN A 126 -2.14 -10.16 -0.15
C ASN A 126 -1.90 -11.39 0.75
N ARG A 127 -2.63 -12.48 0.50
CA ARG A 127 -2.43 -13.75 1.22
C ARG A 127 -0.99 -14.28 1.10
N HIS A 128 -0.40 -14.20 -0.09
CA HIS A 128 0.98 -14.65 -0.32
C HIS A 128 1.99 -13.74 0.40
N ILE A 129 1.76 -12.42 0.34
CA ILE A 129 2.63 -11.47 1.05
C ILE A 129 2.60 -11.73 2.56
N ARG A 130 1.40 -11.86 3.14
CA ARG A 130 1.24 -12.14 4.58
C ARG A 130 1.90 -13.44 4.99
N ALA A 131 1.59 -14.53 4.28
CA ALA A 131 2.14 -15.84 4.61
C ALA A 131 3.68 -15.83 4.56
N ARG A 132 4.26 -15.21 3.53
CA ARG A 132 5.71 -15.15 3.38
C ARG A 132 6.39 -14.29 4.45
N LEU A 133 5.82 -13.11 4.75
CA LEU A 133 6.36 -12.24 5.79
C LEU A 133 6.28 -12.88 7.17
N ILE A 134 5.12 -13.45 7.55
CA ILE A 134 4.97 -14.11 8.86
C ILE A 134 5.93 -15.30 9.00
N GLY A 135 6.07 -16.13 7.96
CA GLY A 135 7.06 -17.22 7.96
C GLY A 135 8.49 -16.71 8.14
N ALA A 136 8.84 -15.59 7.49
CA ALA A 136 10.15 -14.98 7.64
C ALA A 136 10.38 -14.39 9.05
N LEU A 137 9.37 -13.78 9.67
CA LEU A 137 9.43 -13.30 11.05
C LEU A 137 9.71 -14.45 12.02
N GLN A 138 8.99 -15.57 11.86
CA GLN A 138 9.20 -16.75 12.70
C GLN A 138 10.61 -17.32 12.52
N ALA A 139 11.10 -17.43 11.29
CA ALA A 139 12.47 -17.88 10.99
C ALA A 139 13.55 -16.94 11.55
N ALA A 140 13.28 -15.64 11.62
CA ALA A 140 14.16 -14.63 12.21
C ALA A 140 14.05 -14.52 13.74
N GLY A 141 13.24 -15.35 14.41
CA GLY A 141 13.08 -15.34 15.86
C GLY A 141 12.31 -14.13 16.41
N VAL A 142 11.52 -13.45 15.58
CA VAL A 142 10.66 -12.33 16.04
C VAL A 142 9.55 -12.87 16.93
N ALA A 143 9.34 -12.25 18.09
CA ALA A 143 8.25 -12.59 19.00
C ALA A 143 6.92 -12.06 18.45
N VAL A 144 6.12 -12.94 17.80
CA VAL A 144 4.79 -12.58 17.29
C VAL A 144 3.73 -12.92 18.35
N ILE A 145 3.11 -11.87 18.89
CA ILE A 145 2.13 -11.95 19.97
C ILE A 145 0.74 -11.69 19.37
N ALA A 146 0.04 -12.76 19.01
CA ALA A 146 -1.26 -12.71 18.33
C ALA A 146 -2.14 -13.90 18.71
N PRO A 147 -3.46 -13.73 19.00
CA PRO A 147 -4.13 -12.44 19.04
C PRO A 147 -3.83 -11.65 20.30
N ALA A 148 -3.54 -10.34 20.15
CA ALA A 148 -3.36 -9.44 21.28
C ALA A 148 -3.62 -7.98 20.85
N LEU A 149 -4.09 -7.17 21.78
CA LEU A 149 -4.41 -5.76 21.51
C LEU A 149 -3.61 -4.88 22.48
N VAL A 150 -2.99 -3.83 21.95
CA VAL A 150 -2.41 -2.77 22.76
C VAL A 150 -3.55 -2.02 23.47
N GLU A 151 -3.45 -1.94 24.79
CA GLU A 151 -4.38 -1.19 25.63
C GLU A 151 -3.81 0.18 26.00
N ARG A 152 -2.54 0.20 26.37
CA ARG A 152 -1.86 1.40 26.86
C ARG A 152 -0.38 1.40 26.45
N VAL A 153 0.16 2.59 26.23
CA VAL A 153 1.58 2.83 26.06
C VAL A 153 1.99 3.95 27.01
N GLU A 154 2.94 3.72 27.88
CA GLU A 154 3.50 4.71 28.79
C GLU A 154 4.95 4.97 28.41
N THR A 155 5.28 6.23 28.11
CA THR A 155 6.64 6.60 27.72
C THR A 155 7.43 7.06 28.94
N GLY A 156 8.61 6.47 29.11
CA GLY A 156 9.55 6.83 30.14
C GLY A 156 10.86 7.39 29.55
N ALA A 157 11.78 7.81 30.40
CA ALA A 157 13.04 8.44 29.98
C ALA A 157 13.90 7.54 29.07
N ARG A 158 13.88 6.21 29.25
CA ARG A 158 14.73 5.27 28.50
C ARG A 158 13.98 4.20 27.72
N ALA A 159 12.75 3.93 28.10
CA ALA A 159 11.89 2.92 27.47
C ALA A 159 10.42 3.32 27.56
N ALA A 160 9.64 2.82 26.64
CA ALA A 160 8.19 2.80 26.75
C ALA A 160 7.72 1.42 27.28
N THR A 161 6.61 1.42 27.99
CA THR A 161 5.91 0.23 28.47
C THR A 161 4.62 0.07 27.69
N VAL A 162 4.43 -1.07 27.05
CA VAL A 162 3.22 -1.43 26.32
C VAL A 162 2.44 -2.45 27.13
N THR A 163 1.26 -2.06 27.58
CA THR A 163 0.33 -2.97 28.27
C THR A 163 -0.67 -3.53 27.26
N LEU A 164 -0.83 -4.84 27.22
CA LEU A 164 -1.79 -5.53 26.37
C LEU A 164 -3.10 -5.76 27.15
N LYS A 165 -4.22 -5.88 26.44
CA LYS A 165 -5.55 -6.11 27.06
C LYS A 165 -5.65 -7.41 27.87
N ASP A 166 -4.77 -8.38 27.63
CA ASP A 166 -4.69 -9.63 28.39
C ASP A 166 -3.78 -9.55 29.63
N GLY A 167 -3.26 -8.36 29.94
CA GLY A 167 -2.43 -8.09 31.13
C GLY A 167 -0.93 -8.27 30.90
N ARG A 168 -0.48 -8.80 29.77
CA ARG A 168 0.96 -8.89 29.45
C ARG A 168 1.54 -7.49 29.26
N THR A 169 2.81 -7.34 29.65
CA THR A 169 3.51 -6.06 29.58
C THR A 169 4.83 -6.23 28.84
N LEU A 170 5.08 -5.35 27.87
CA LEU A 170 6.31 -5.30 27.09
C LEU A 170 7.04 -3.98 27.40
N ALA A 171 8.36 -4.02 27.50
CA ALA A 171 9.20 -2.83 27.61
C ALA A 171 10.11 -2.74 26.39
N ALA A 172 10.20 -1.55 25.78
CA ALA A 172 11.09 -1.32 24.65
C ALA A 172 11.55 0.15 24.58
N PRO A 173 12.80 0.44 24.18
CA PRO A 173 13.26 1.79 23.88
C PRO A 173 12.39 2.53 22.86
N LEU A 174 11.73 1.79 21.95
CA LEU A 174 10.89 2.35 20.91
C LEU A 174 9.63 1.50 20.68
N VAL A 175 8.48 2.15 20.57
CA VAL A 175 7.20 1.57 20.16
C VAL A 175 6.82 2.09 18.78
N VAL A 176 6.41 1.19 17.89
CA VAL A 176 6.00 1.53 16.52
C VAL A 176 4.51 1.20 16.34
N GLY A 177 3.72 2.20 15.94
CA GLY A 177 2.32 2.01 15.54
C GLY A 177 2.21 1.70 14.05
N ALA A 178 1.80 0.48 13.71
CA ALA A 178 1.58 -0.03 12.36
C ALA A 178 0.21 -0.73 12.21
N GLU A 179 -0.75 -0.44 13.11
CA GLU A 179 -2.07 -1.09 13.18
C GLU A 179 -3.10 -0.54 12.16
N GLY A 180 -2.66 0.30 11.23
CA GLY A 180 -3.52 0.88 10.24
C GLY A 180 -4.33 2.08 10.75
N ARG A 181 -5.41 2.42 10.05
CA ARG A 181 -6.17 3.66 10.29
C ARG A 181 -6.70 3.84 11.71
N ARG A 182 -6.95 2.76 12.44
CA ARG A 182 -7.44 2.76 13.83
C ARG A 182 -6.33 2.39 14.82
N SER A 183 -5.18 3.06 14.70
CA SER A 183 -4.02 2.78 15.55
C SER A 183 -4.25 3.20 16.99
N ALA A 184 -4.14 2.23 17.91
CA ALA A 184 -4.16 2.46 19.35
C ALA A 184 -2.92 3.24 19.79
N VAL A 185 -1.75 2.96 19.21
CA VAL A 185 -0.52 3.70 19.49
C VAL A 185 -0.69 5.19 19.18
N ARG A 186 -1.28 5.53 18.03
CA ARG A 186 -1.57 6.93 17.69
C ARG A 186 -2.51 7.59 18.71
N GLU A 187 -3.56 6.89 19.14
CA GLU A 187 -4.52 7.40 20.14
C GLU A 187 -3.82 7.67 21.47
N VAL A 188 -2.99 6.75 21.93
CA VAL A 188 -2.20 6.90 23.17
C VAL A 188 -1.18 8.02 23.07
N MET A 189 -0.55 8.21 21.91
CA MET A 189 0.33 9.36 21.67
C MET A 189 -0.41 10.71 21.71
N GLY A 190 -1.75 10.70 21.77
CA GLY A 190 -2.56 11.93 21.69
C GLY A 190 -2.47 12.65 20.34
N VAL A 191 -2.02 11.95 19.29
CA VAL A 191 -1.81 12.53 17.97
C VAL A 191 -3.13 12.64 17.23
N ARG A 192 -3.51 13.88 16.92
CA ARG A 192 -4.71 14.17 16.12
C ARG A 192 -4.48 13.77 14.66
N THR A 193 -5.59 13.49 13.99
CA THR A 193 -5.60 13.27 12.53
C THR A 193 -6.40 14.37 11.84
N TYR A 194 -5.96 14.75 10.67
CA TYR A 194 -6.72 15.58 9.74
C TYR A 194 -6.99 14.81 8.44
N GLY A 195 -8.05 15.22 7.73
CA GLY A 195 -8.45 14.56 6.50
C GLY A 195 -9.97 14.61 6.33
N TRP A 196 -10.47 13.85 5.38
CA TRP A 196 -11.91 13.79 5.07
C TRP A 196 -12.29 12.44 4.50
N ARG A 197 -13.56 12.12 4.57
CA ARG A 197 -14.15 10.97 3.90
C ARG A 197 -14.63 11.38 2.52
N TYR A 198 -14.27 10.62 1.52
CA TYR A 198 -14.87 10.74 0.20
C TYR A 198 -16.28 10.13 0.25
N LYS A 199 -17.21 10.68 -0.55
CA LYS A 199 -18.55 10.08 -0.71
C LYS A 199 -18.50 8.85 -1.64
N GLN A 200 -17.39 8.15 -1.61
CA GLN A 200 -17.03 7.04 -2.50
C GLN A 200 -16.58 5.83 -1.68
N THR A 201 -16.79 4.66 -2.25
CA THR A 201 -16.38 3.38 -1.70
C THR A 201 -15.68 2.61 -2.81
N GLY A 202 -14.50 2.06 -2.51
CA GLY A 202 -13.81 1.13 -3.38
C GLY A 202 -14.42 -0.27 -3.26
N VAL A 203 -14.81 -0.86 -4.37
CA VAL A 203 -15.21 -2.26 -4.49
C VAL A 203 -14.05 -3.04 -5.06
N VAL A 204 -13.64 -4.10 -4.38
CA VAL A 204 -12.55 -4.99 -4.80
C VAL A 204 -13.14 -6.36 -5.13
N ALA A 205 -12.76 -6.90 -6.28
CA ALA A 205 -13.17 -8.23 -6.72
C ALA A 205 -12.09 -8.81 -7.65
N THR A 206 -12.08 -10.13 -7.80
CA THR A 206 -11.26 -10.82 -8.80
C THR A 206 -12.14 -11.36 -9.91
N VAL A 207 -11.65 -11.26 -11.14
CA VAL A 207 -12.33 -11.81 -12.31
C VAL A 207 -11.38 -12.69 -13.14
N ALA A 208 -11.93 -13.72 -13.76
CA ALA A 208 -11.27 -14.42 -14.87
C ALA A 208 -11.49 -13.62 -16.15
N LEU A 209 -10.47 -13.58 -17.00
CA LEU A 209 -10.48 -12.92 -18.29
C LEU A 209 -10.59 -13.97 -19.40
N ALA A 210 -11.31 -13.63 -20.47
CA ALA A 210 -11.38 -14.49 -21.66
C ALA A 210 -10.15 -14.26 -22.56
N GLU A 211 -9.61 -13.04 -22.60
CA GLU A 211 -8.44 -12.67 -23.39
C GLU A 211 -7.24 -12.35 -22.49
N PRO A 212 -6.00 -12.60 -22.95
CA PRO A 212 -4.79 -12.33 -22.17
C PRO A 212 -4.61 -10.84 -21.87
N HIS A 213 -4.34 -10.50 -20.60
CA HIS A 213 -4.03 -9.12 -20.16
C HIS A 213 -2.63 -8.63 -20.54
N GLN A 214 -1.71 -9.51 -20.94
CA GLN A 214 -0.33 -9.19 -21.36
C GLN A 214 0.47 -8.33 -20.36
N GLY A 215 0.16 -8.40 -19.06
CA GLY A 215 0.79 -7.58 -18.03
C GLY A 215 0.35 -6.10 -18.05
N VAL A 216 -0.72 -5.76 -18.73
CA VAL A 216 -1.23 -4.37 -18.82
C VAL A 216 -2.18 -4.09 -17.65
N ALA A 217 -1.84 -3.08 -16.85
CA ALA A 217 -2.73 -2.49 -15.86
C ALA A 217 -3.56 -1.37 -16.52
N HIS A 218 -4.88 -1.44 -16.41
CA HIS A 218 -5.78 -0.41 -16.94
C HIS A 218 -6.34 0.44 -15.81
N GLU A 219 -6.35 1.76 -16.00
CA GLU A 219 -6.99 2.72 -15.09
C GLU A 219 -7.98 3.58 -15.89
N TYR A 220 -9.27 3.36 -15.68
CA TYR A 220 -10.33 4.11 -16.32
C TYR A 220 -10.87 5.16 -15.38
N PHE A 221 -10.67 6.42 -15.68
CA PHE A 221 -11.29 7.52 -14.93
C PHE A 221 -12.73 7.71 -15.36
N LEU A 222 -13.66 7.21 -14.56
CA LEU A 222 -15.10 7.31 -14.78
C LEU A 222 -15.70 8.44 -13.91
N PRO A 223 -16.88 8.98 -14.24
CA PRO A 223 -17.46 10.14 -13.54
C PRO A 223 -17.64 9.98 -12.03
N ASN A 224 -17.91 8.76 -11.56
CA ASN A 224 -18.11 8.47 -10.14
C ASN A 224 -16.82 8.04 -9.41
N GLY A 225 -15.74 7.82 -10.14
CA GLY A 225 -14.45 7.38 -9.65
C GLY A 225 -13.78 6.38 -10.58
N PRO A 226 -12.50 6.09 -10.37
CA PRO A 226 -11.73 5.21 -11.25
C PRO A 226 -12.16 3.73 -11.12
N LEU A 227 -11.98 3.01 -12.22
CA LEU A 227 -11.96 1.55 -12.28
C LEU A 227 -10.58 1.10 -12.73
N ALA A 228 -9.83 0.46 -11.83
CA ALA A 228 -8.60 -0.22 -12.15
C ALA A 228 -8.86 -1.69 -12.47
N ILE A 229 -8.21 -2.19 -13.52
CA ILE A 229 -8.16 -3.60 -13.91
C ILE A 229 -6.69 -4.00 -13.89
N LEU A 230 -6.30 -4.75 -12.88
CA LEU A 230 -4.91 -5.01 -12.55
C LEU A 230 -4.58 -6.48 -12.85
N PRO A 231 -3.54 -6.79 -13.65
CA PRO A 231 -3.25 -8.16 -14.07
C PRO A 231 -2.88 -9.06 -12.89
N LEU A 232 -3.40 -10.27 -12.87
CA LEU A 232 -3.02 -11.33 -11.94
C LEU A 232 -2.63 -12.57 -12.71
N THR A 233 -1.88 -13.46 -12.08
CA THR A 233 -1.53 -14.78 -12.64
C THR A 233 -2.75 -15.54 -13.14
N GLU A 234 -2.56 -16.51 -14.04
CA GLU A 234 -3.61 -17.40 -14.54
C GLU A 234 -4.75 -16.70 -15.29
N GLN A 235 -4.44 -15.68 -16.08
CA GLN A 235 -5.43 -14.88 -16.83
C GLN A 235 -6.57 -14.32 -15.95
N ARG A 236 -6.23 -13.91 -14.73
CA ARG A 236 -7.12 -13.22 -13.81
C ARG A 236 -6.81 -11.72 -13.75
N ALA A 237 -7.76 -10.96 -13.25
CA ALA A 237 -7.52 -9.56 -12.91
C ALA A 237 -8.14 -9.21 -11.55
N SER A 238 -7.43 -8.38 -10.80
CA SER A 238 -7.98 -7.70 -9.63
C SER A 238 -8.64 -6.41 -10.07
N LEU A 239 -9.87 -6.22 -9.63
CA LEU A 239 -10.62 -4.98 -9.85
C LEU A 239 -10.55 -4.11 -8.60
N VAL A 240 -10.26 -2.82 -8.80
CA VAL A 240 -10.46 -1.78 -7.78
C VAL A 240 -11.40 -0.75 -8.40
N TRP A 241 -12.66 -0.84 -8.04
CA TRP A 241 -13.73 -0.05 -8.64
C TRP A 241 -14.25 0.98 -7.64
N THR A 242 -13.95 2.22 -7.85
CA THR A 242 -14.44 3.33 -7.03
C THR A 242 -15.80 3.79 -7.54
N GLU A 243 -16.79 3.78 -6.64
CA GLU A 243 -18.16 4.21 -6.92
C GLU A 243 -18.76 4.99 -5.74
N ARG A 244 -19.90 5.63 -5.97
CA ARG A 244 -20.71 6.19 -4.89
C ARG A 244 -21.10 5.10 -3.90
N SER A 245 -21.14 5.42 -2.62
CA SER A 245 -21.30 4.41 -1.56
C SER A 245 -22.61 3.62 -1.65
N ASP A 246 -23.69 4.23 -2.17
CA ASP A 246 -24.96 3.55 -2.41
C ASP A 246 -24.87 2.51 -3.55
N VAL A 247 -24.21 2.86 -4.65
CA VAL A 247 -23.97 1.97 -5.79
C VAL A 247 -23.00 0.85 -5.40
N ALA A 248 -21.92 1.18 -4.70
CA ALA A 248 -20.95 0.21 -4.23
C ALA A 248 -21.59 -0.87 -3.34
N ARG A 249 -22.52 -0.47 -2.45
CA ARG A 249 -23.29 -1.42 -1.64
C ARG A 249 -24.10 -2.36 -2.52
N ALA A 250 -24.84 -1.83 -3.50
CA ALA A 250 -25.64 -2.64 -4.41
C ALA A 250 -24.77 -3.60 -5.24
N LEU A 251 -23.56 -3.20 -5.62
CA LEU A 251 -22.60 -4.06 -6.33
C LEU A 251 -22.08 -5.21 -5.46
N VAL A 252 -21.92 -5.01 -4.16
CA VAL A 252 -21.42 -6.05 -3.24
C VAL A 252 -22.53 -6.98 -2.78
N GLU A 253 -23.71 -6.46 -2.47
CA GLU A 253 -24.85 -7.21 -1.94
C GLU A 253 -25.71 -7.86 -3.03
N GLY A 254 -25.65 -7.38 -4.29
CA GLY A 254 -26.39 -7.90 -5.42
C GLY A 254 -25.93 -9.29 -5.87
N SER A 255 -26.63 -9.89 -6.86
CA SER A 255 -26.21 -11.19 -7.39
C SER A 255 -24.90 -11.09 -8.19
N PRO A 256 -24.13 -12.18 -8.33
CA PRO A 256 -22.94 -12.24 -9.19
C PRO A 256 -23.24 -11.78 -10.63
N GLU A 257 -24.37 -12.23 -11.20
CA GLU A 257 -24.78 -11.92 -12.57
C GLU A 257 -25.08 -10.41 -12.74
N ALA A 258 -25.70 -9.78 -11.73
CA ALA A 258 -25.94 -8.35 -11.72
C ALA A 258 -24.62 -7.57 -11.67
N PHE A 259 -23.67 -8.01 -10.86
CA PHE A 259 -22.32 -7.44 -10.81
C PHE A 259 -21.61 -7.54 -12.16
N GLU A 260 -21.58 -8.74 -12.76
CA GLU A 260 -20.95 -8.98 -14.06
C GLU A 260 -21.59 -8.12 -15.18
N ALA A 261 -22.92 -8.00 -15.17
CA ALA A 261 -23.65 -7.17 -16.12
C ALA A 261 -23.30 -5.67 -15.94
N HIS A 262 -23.13 -5.19 -14.70
CA HIS A 262 -22.67 -3.84 -14.41
C HIS A 262 -21.20 -3.63 -14.82
N LEU A 263 -20.35 -4.60 -14.55
CA LEU A 263 -18.94 -4.58 -14.90
C LEU A 263 -18.75 -4.54 -16.42
N LYS A 264 -19.41 -5.42 -17.17
CA LYS A 264 -19.32 -5.51 -18.63
C LYS A 264 -19.55 -4.17 -19.32
N ARG A 265 -20.48 -3.36 -18.84
CA ARG A 265 -20.76 -2.03 -19.40
C ARG A 265 -19.61 -1.03 -19.23
N ARG A 266 -18.70 -1.27 -18.28
CA ARG A 266 -17.56 -0.39 -17.95
C ARG A 266 -16.21 -0.97 -18.35
N PHE A 267 -16.14 -2.29 -18.39
CA PHE A 267 -14.92 -3.05 -18.67
C PHE A 267 -14.51 -2.97 -20.16
N GLY A 268 -15.48 -2.91 -21.07
CA GLY A 268 -15.27 -3.01 -22.51
C GLY A 268 -15.10 -4.44 -22.99
N ASP A 269 -14.86 -4.60 -24.29
CA ASP A 269 -14.83 -5.92 -24.96
C ASP A 269 -13.40 -6.46 -25.19
N HIS A 270 -12.34 -5.65 -24.92
CA HIS A 270 -10.96 -5.96 -25.30
C HIS A 270 -10.31 -7.10 -24.48
N LEU A 271 -10.80 -7.36 -23.28
CA LEU A 271 -10.38 -8.51 -22.43
C LEU A 271 -11.45 -9.60 -22.37
N GLY A 272 -12.45 -9.54 -23.27
CA GLY A 272 -13.59 -10.43 -23.30
C GLY A 272 -14.57 -10.18 -22.15
N ALA A 273 -15.52 -11.10 -21.96
CA ALA A 273 -16.49 -11.00 -20.88
C ALA A 273 -15.85 -11.42 -19.54
N PRO A 274 -15.74 -10.49 -18.55
CA PRO A 274 -15.17 -10.84 -17.26
C PRO A 274 -16.14 -11.73 -16.48
N ARG A 275 -15.60 -12.76 -15.80
CA ARG A 275 -16.35 -13.66 -14.92
C ARG A 275 -15.86 -13.50 -13.49
N LEU A 276 -16.76 -13.22 -12.56
CA LEU A 276 -16.45 -13.04 -11.15
C LEU A 276 -15.86 -14.33 -10.54
N LEU A 277 -14.81 -14.17 -9.77
CA LEU A 277 -14.19 -15.22 -8.97
C LEU A 277 -14.21 -14.83 -7.48
N GLY A 278 -14.81 -15.71 -6.66
CA GLY A 278 -14.85 -15.49 -5.20
C GLY A 278 -15.74 -14.33 -4.75
N GLY A 279 -15.34 -13.70 -3.64
CA GLY A 279 -16.11 -12.65 -2.99
C GLY A 279 -15.90 -11.26 -3.58
N ARG A 280 -16.78 -10.34 -3.17
CA ARG A 280 -16.67 -8.91 -3.42
C ARG A 280 -16.52 -8.18 -2.08
N PHE A 281 -15.61 -7.25 -2.02
CA PHE A 281 -15.29 -6.52 -0.79
C PHE A 281 -15.45 -5.02 -1.03
N SER A 282 -15.83 -4.28 0.00
CA SER A 282 -15.97 -2.83 -0.10
C SER A 282 -15.27 -2.10 1.04
N PHE A 283 -14.63 -0.98 0.70
CA PHE A 283 -13.85 -0.18 1.63
C PHE A 283 -14.22 1.31 1.46
N PRO A 284 -14.76 1.97 2.51
CA PRO A 284 -14.97 3.41 2.48
C PRO A 284 -13.65 4.16 2.26
N LEU A 285 -13.65 5.10 1.31
CA LEU A 285 -12.46 5.85 0.96
C LEU A 285 -12.34 7.11 1.81
N ALA A 286 -11.13 7.37 2.31
CA ALA A 286 -10.82 8.53 3.12
C ALA A 286 -9.34 8.92 2.94
N LEU A 287 -9.06 10.19 3.09
CA LEU A 287 -7.73 10.70 3.42
C LEU A 287 -7.66 10.86 4.94
N GLN A 288 -6.63 10.33 5.56
CA GLN A 288 -6.36 10.50 6.99
C GLN A 288 -4.85 10.67 7.18
N MET A 289 -4.45 11.77 7.77
CA MET A 289 -3.06 12.09 8.02
C MET A 289 -2.89 12.38 9.50
N ALA A 290 -1.90 11.78 10.15
CA ALA A 290 -1.49 12.14 11.50
C ALA A 290 -0.81 13.52 11.50
N GLU A 291 -1.07 14.33 12.51
CA GLU A 291 -0.46 15.65 12.67
C GLU A 291 1.06 15.57 12.81
N THR A 292 1.54 14.51 13.46
CA THR A 292 2.94 14.10 13.52
C THR A 292 3.05 12.59 13.46
N ALA A 293 4.12 12.09 12.85
CA ALA A 293 4.41 10.65 12.85
C ALA A 293 5.28 10.22 14.05
N THR A 294 5.82 11.16 14.84
CA THR A 294 6.76 10.85 15.92
C THR A 294 6.33 11.50 17.23
N GLY A 295 6.60 10.81 18.33
CA GLY A 295 6.46 11.28 19.70
C GLY A 295 7.65 10.84 20.53
N GLU A 296 7.55 10.94 21.85
CA GLU A 296 8.56 10.42 22.74
C GLU A 296 8.51 8.90 22.73
N ARG A 297 9.59 8.25 22.30
CA ARG A 297 9.71 6.78 22.21
C ARG A 297 8.59 6.07 21.44
N ALA A 298 7.92 6.82 20.55
CA ALA A 298 6.85 6.27 19.74
C ALA A 298 6.88 6.86 18.32
N VAL A 299 6.60 6.02 17.32
CA VAL A 299 6.58 6.41 15.91
C VAL A 299 5.47 5.68 15.18
N LEU A 300 4.86 6.34 14.19
CA LEU A 300 3.80 5.80 13.35
C LEU A 300 4.32 5.55 11.93
N ILE A 301 3.89 4.44 11.34
CA ILE A 301 4.21 4.08 9.94
C ILE A 301 2.95 3.59 9.21
N GLY A 302 2.96 3.69 7.87
CA GLY A 302 1.87 3.25 7.02
C GLY A 302 0.55 3.93 7.35
N ASP A 303 -0.55 3.21 7.25
CA ASP A 303 -1.91 3.76 7.48
C ASP A 303 -2.14 4.29 8.91
N ALA A 304 -1.29 3.97 9.86
CA ALA A 304 -1.35 4.57 11.20
C ALA A 304 -0.90 6.04 11.17
N ALA A 305 0.07 6.36 10.33
CA ALA A 305 0.54 7.73 10.09
C ALA A 305 -0.26 8.43 8.98
N HIS A 306 -0.54 7.73 7.88
CA HIS A 306 -1.14 8.32 6.69
C HIS A 306 -1.91 7.27 5.87
N ALA A 307 -3.21 7.43 5.75
CA ALA A 307 -4.05 6.66 4.86
C ALA A 307 -4.47 7.53 3.68
N VAL A 308 -4.00 7.21 2.48
CA VAL A 308 -4.26 7.96 1.25
C VAL A 308 -5.33 7.28 0.39
N HIS A 309 -5.88 8.00 -0.58
CA HIS A 309 -6.80 7.42 -1.56
C HIS A 309 -6.07 6.32 -2.37
N PRO A 310 -6.70 5.16 -2.62
CA PRO A 310 -6.05 4.01 -3.29
C PRO A 310 -5.80 4.20 -4.80
N ILE A 311 -5.92 5.41 -5.33
CA ILE A 311 -5.53 5.71 -6.71
C ILE A 311 -4.09 5.23 -6.94
N ALA A 312 -3.89 4.48 -8.00
CA ALA A 312 -2.61 3.88 -8.39
C ALA A 312 -1.98 2.91 -7.36
N GLY A 313 -2.74 2.41 -6.37
CA GLY A 313 -2.26 1.39 -5.44
C GLY A 313 -1.10 1.79 -4.52
N GLN A 314 -0.87 3.10 -4.29
CA GLN A 314 0.35 3.61 -3.64
C GLN A 314 0.37 3.51 -2.10
N GLY A 315 -0.76 3.22 -1.43
CA GLY A 315 -0.82 3.24 0.05
C GLY A 315 0.16 2.27 0.70
N LEU A 316 0.22 1.01 0.24
CA LEU A 316 1.16 0.04 0.77
C LEU A 316 2.62 0.41 0.45
N ASN A 317 2.93 0.84 -0.77
CA ASN A 317 4.29 1.23 -1.15
C ASN A 317 4.81 2.40 -0.31
N LEU A 318 3.94 3.35 0.04
CA LEU A 318 4.28 4.45 0.95
C LEU A 318 4.64 3.92 2.35
N GLY A 319 3.85 2.97 2.88
CA GLY A 319 4.14 2.31 4.16
C GLY A 319 5.43 1.47 4.14
N LEU A 320 5.71 0.77 3.03
CA LEU A 320 6.96 0.03 2.86
C LEU A 320 8.17 0.97 2.82
N LYS A 321 8.02 2.14 2.20
CA LYS A 321 9.06 3.19 2.23
C LYS A 321 9.26 3.75 3.64
N ASP A 322 8.19 3.85 4.46
CA ASP A 322 8.32 4.21 5.87
C ASP A 322 9.11 3.15 6.63
N ALA A 323 8.77 1.86 6.44
CA ALA A 323 9.48 0.76 7.09
C ALA A 323 10.97 0.75 6.74
N ALA A 324 11.32 0.97 5.46
CA ALA A 324 12.71 1.06 5.02
C ALA A 324 13.46 2.23 5.67
N ALA A 325 12.88 3.44 5.63
CA ALA A 325 13.48 4.64 6.19
C ALA A 325 13.66 4.54 7.72
N LEU A 326 12.63 4.06 8.41
CA LEU A 326 12.70 3.90 9.87
C LEU A 326 13.73 2.83 10.27
N ALA A 327 13.78 1.70 9.56
CA ALA A 327 14.77 0.65 9.82
C ALA A 327 16.20 1.19 9.65
N GLU A 328 16.47 1.91 8.59
CA GLU A 328 17.80 2.51 8.34
C GLU A 328 18.19 3.49 9.46
N VAL A 329 17.29 4.40 9.83
CA VAL A 329 17.52 5.38 10.92
C VAL A 329 17.80 4.69 12.26
N ILE A 330 17.05 3.63 12.61
CA ILE A 330 17.24 2.87 13.85
C ILE A 330 18.60 2.14 13.84
N VAL A 331 18.92 1.45 12.76
CA VAL A 331 20.14 0.66 12.64
C VAL A 331 21.38 1.56 12.65
N GLU A 332 21.34 2.70 11.97
CA GLU A 332 22.43 3.70 12.02
C GLU A 332 22.61 4.27 13.43
N ALA A 333 21.51 4.66 14.09
CA ALA A 333 21.57 5.16 15.47
C ALA A 333 22.19 4.13 16.41
N ARG A 334 21.79 2.84 16.29
CA ARG A 334 22.37 1.75 17.09
C ARG A 334 23.88 1.60 16.85
N ARG A 335 24.32 1.65 15.59
CA ARG A 335 25.76 1.56 15.25
C ARG A 335 26.59 2.71 15.84
N LEU A 336 25.97 3.87 15.95
CA LEU A 336 26.59 5.07 16.52
C LEU A 336 26.49 5.11 18.07
N GLY A 337 25.82 4.14 18.70
CA GLY A 337 25.58 4.13 20.13
C GLY A 337 24.56 5.18 20.59
N GLU A 338 23.75 5.70 19.67
CA GLU A 338 22.68 6.66 19.96
C GLU A 338 21.43 5.95 20.49
N ASP A 339 20.61 6.68 21.25
CA ASP A 339 19.29 6.19 21.71
C ASP A 339 18.29 6.29 20.54
N TRP A 340 18.01 5.18 19.88
CA TRP A 340 17.11 5.11 18.70
C TRP A 340 15.64 5.42 19.02
N GLY A 341 15.22 5.40 20.29
CA GLY A 341 13.90 5.86 20.74
C GLY A 341 13.83 7.35 21.03
N SER A 342 14.95 8.07 20.98
CA SER A 342 14.97 9.50 21.28
C SER A 342 14.30 10.36 20.22
N ALA A 343 13.71 11.47 20.64
CA ALA A 343 13.07 12.42 19.73
C ALA A 343 14.04 12.94 18.64
N LEU A 344 15.35 13.05 18.95
CA LEU A 344 16.37 13.52 18.01
C LEU A 344 16.56 12.52 16.85
N VAL A 345 16.64 11.24 17.14
CA VAL A 345 16.77 10.18 16.13
C VAL A 345 15.48 10.06 15.32
N LEU A 346 14.32 10.04 15.98
CA LEU A 346 13.03 9.96 15.31
C LEU A 346 12.73 11.17 14.41
N ALA A 347 13.28 12.34 14.74
CA ALA A 347 13.17 13.52 13.88
C ALA A 347 13.91 13.34 12.52
N ARG A 348 14.94 12.48 12.44
CA ARG A 348 15.61 12.14 11.16
C ARG A 348 14.61 11.41 10.24
N TYR A 349 13.91 10.41 10.77
CA TYR A 349 12.86 9.70 10.05
C TYR A 349 11.73 10.65 9.60
N ALA A 350 11.18 11.46 10.52
CA ALA A 350 10.10 12.38 10.20
C ALA A 350 10.50 13.39 9.10
N ARG A 351 11.72 13.91 9.13
CA ARG A 351 12.25 14.83 8.11
C ARG A 351 12.37 14.14 6.75
N TRP A 352 12.89 12.92 6.73
CA TRP A 352 13.07 12.16 5.50
C TRP A 352 11.74 11.86 4.81
N ARG A 353 10.73 11.50 5.58
CA ARG A 353 9.43 11.08 5.03
C ARG A 353 8.49 12.23 4.67
N ARG A 354 8.70 13.41 5.27
CA ARG A 354 7.74 14.52 5.19
C ARG A 354 7.36 14.94 3.78
N LEU A 355 8.33 15.10 2.88
CA LEU A 355 8.09 15.54 1.52
C LEU A 355 7.35 14.47 0.70
N ASP A 356 7.79 13.22 0.77
CA ASP A 356 7.17 12.12 0.03
C ASP A 356 5.69 11.95 0.42
N VAL A 357 5.43 11.92 1.73
CA VAL A 357 4.07 11.76 2.27
C VAL A 357 3.19 12.95 1.86
N ALA A 358 3.67 14.18 2.01
CA ALA A 358 2.92 15.38 1.64
C ALA A 358 2.64 15.43 0.13
N THR A 359 3.64 15.16 -0.69
CA THR A 359 3.51 15.16 -2.16
C THR A 359 2.49 14.12 -2.62
N LEU A 360 2.58 12.89 -2.11
CA LEU A 360 1.65 11.83 -2.49
C LEU A 360 0.22 12.13 -2.00
N ALA A 361 0.05 12.63 -0.78
CA ALA A 361 -1.27 13.00 -0.26
C ALA A 361 -1.93 14.08 -1.10
N VAL A 362 -1.19 15.15 -1.46
CA VAL A 362 -1.69 16.23 -2.32
C VAL A 362 -1.98 15.71 -3.73
N ALA A 363 -1.07 14.93 -4.31
CA ALA A 363 -1.24 14.38 -5.65
C ALA A 363 -2.48 13.47 -5.73
N THR A 364 -2.64 12.52 -4.81
CA THR A 364 -3.78 11.59 -4.81
C THR A 364 -5.12 12.32 -4.58
N ASP A 365 -5.16 13.32 -3.71
CA ASP A 365 -6.38 14.12 -3.51
C ASP A 365 -6.72 14.97 -4.73
N LEU A 366 -5.72 15.64 -5.32
CA LEU A 366 -5.90 16.44 -6.53
C LEU A 366 -6.39 15.58 -7.70
N PHE A 367 -5.76 14.41 -7.92
CA PHE A 367 -6.18 13.47 -8.95
C PHE A 367 -7.61 12.98 -8.69
N THR A 368 -7.93 12.59 -7.46
CA THR A 368 -9.30 12.16 -7.10
C THR A 368 -10.32 13.25 -7.45
N ARG A 369 -10.10 14.49 -7.05
CA ARG A 369 -11.01 15.61 -7.31
C ARG A 369 -11.08 15.96 -8.80
N LEU A 370 -9.94 15.94 -9.49
CA LEU A 370 -9.86 16.29 -10.89
C LEU A 370 -10.57 15.26 -11.78
N PHE A 371 -10.42 13.97 -11.48
CA PHE A 371 -10.89 12.87 -12.33
C PHE A 371 -12.23 12.25 -11.91
N SER A 372 -12.75 12.55 -10.72
CA SER A 372 -14.05 12.06 -10.23
C SER A 372 -15.20 13.06 -10.45
N ASN A 373 -15.23 13.73 -11.60
CA ASN A 373 -16.33 14.63 -11.98
C ASN A 373 -16.58 14.58 -13.48
N ASP A 374 -17.74 15.08 -13.91
CA ASP A 374 -18.15 15.08 -15.34
C ASP A 374 -18.36 16.51 -15.88
N VAL A 375 -17.66 17.50 -15.33
CA VAL A 375 -17.71 18.90 -15.81
C VAL A 375 -17.05 18.97 -17.18
N PRO A 376 -17.77 19.36 -18.28
CA PRO A 376 -17.28 19.26 -19.65
C PRO A 376 -15.97 20.00 -19.92
N ILE A 377 -15.79 21.19 -19.33
CA ILE A 377 -14.57 21.99 -19.47
C ILE A 377 -13.38 21.30 -18.82
N LEU A 378 -13.55 20.76 -17.59
CA LEU A 378 -12.49 20.01 -16.88
C LEU A 378 -12.13 18.74 -17.64
N ARG A 379 -13.12 18.07 -18.21
CA ARG A 379 -12.92 16.87 -19.00
C ARG A 379 -12.10 17.15 -20.28
N ALA A 380 -12.42 18.22 -21.01
CA ALA A 380 -11.63 18.63 -22.17
C ALA A 380 -10.18 18.98 -21.77
N ALA A 381 -10.00 19.71 -20.67
CA ALA A 381 -8.68 20.04 -20.15
C ALA A 381 -7.86 18.81 -19.72
N ARG A 382 -8.50 17.82 -19.07
CA ARG A 382 -7.87 16.53 -18.70
C ARG A 382 -7.42 15.76 -19.93
N GLY A 383 -8.31 15.60 -20.93
CA GLY A 383 -8.00 14.91 -22.17
C GLY A 383 -6.82 15.55 -22.91
N ALA A 384 -6.78 16.89 -22.98
CA ALA A 384 -5.66 17.63 -23.55
C ALA A 384 -4.37 17.45 -22.72
N GLY A 385 -4.46 17.47 -21.39
CA GLY A 385 -3.33 17.26 -20.48
C GLY A 385 -2.74 15.86 -20.61
N LEU A 386 -3.56 14.82 -20.64
CA LEU A 386 -3.12 13.43 -20.86
C LEU A 386 -2.46 13.26 -22.22
N ALA A 387 -3.06 13.81 -23.28
CA ALA A 387 -2.50 13.75 -24.63
C ALA A 387 -1.15 14.49 -24.74
N LEU A 388 -1.00 15.64 -24.08
CA LEU A 388 0.26 16.37 -24.01
C LEU A 388 1.32 15.58 -23.25
N MET A 389 0.96 15.02 -22.08
CA MET A 389 1.87 14.19 -21.30
C MET A 389 2.33 12.96 -22.08
N ASN A 390 1.42 12.32 -22.83
CA ASN A 390 1.77 11.18 -23.67
C ASN A 390 2.82 11.52 -24.76
N ARG A 391 2.88 12.78 -25.21
CA ARG A 391 3.86 13.25 -26.21
C ARG A 391 5.19 13.70 -25.60
N PHE A 392 5.23 13.98 -24.28
CA PHE A 392 6.40 14.53 -23.63
C PHE A 392 7.09 13.47 -22.74
N ALA A 393 8.01 12.71 -23.33
CA ALA A 393 8.71 11.61 -22.69
C ALA A 393 9.37 11.95 -21.33
N PRO A 394 10.01 13.14 -21.12
CA PRO A 394 10.57 13.47 -19.81
C PRO A 394 9.53 13.54 -18.70
N ALA A 395 8.31 14.02 -18.99
CA ALA A 395 7.23 14.04 -18.00
C ALA A 395 6.75 12.61 -17.70
N ARG A 396 6.54 11.76 -18.72
CA ARG A 396 6.20 10.35 -18.49
C ARG A 396 7.22 9.67 -17.61
N GLY A 397 8.51 9.78 -17.95
CA GLY A 397 9.60 9.21 -17.17
C GLY A 397 9.63 9.70 -15.71
N PHE A 398 9.30 10.98 -15.46
CA PHE A 398 9.17 11.48 -14.09
C PHE A 398 8.05 10.74 -13.32
N PHE A 399 6.84 10.66 -13.88
CA PHE A 399 5.70 10.01 -13.22
C PHE A 399 5.89 8.51 -13.04
N VAL A 400 6.50 7.84 -14.03
CA VAL A 400 6.78 6.40 -13.94
C VAL A 400 7.80 6.11 -12.85
N ARG A 401 8.90 6.85 -12.79
CA ARG A 401 9.91 6.69 -11.74
C ARG A 401 9.35 6.99 -10.34
N GLU A 402 8.48 7.99 -10.23
CA GLU A 402 7.79 8.24 -8.96
C GLU A 402 6.89 7.07 -8.55
N ALA A 403 6.07 6.54 -9.48
CA ALA A 403 5.18 5.41 -9.24
C ALA A 403 5.96 4.11 -8.93
N ALA A 404 7.11 3.90 -9.57
CA ALA A 404 8.02 2.78 -9.30
C ALA A 404 8.80 2.92 -7.98
N GLY A 405 8.66 4.07 -7.28
CA GLY A 405 9.42 4.39 -6.07
C GLY A 405 10.90 4.66 -6.33
N ALA A 406 11.25 5.01 -7.56
CA ALA A 406 12.63 5.20 -8.01
C ALA A 406 13.14 6.65 -7.84
N MET A 407 12.30 7.57 -7.35
CA MET A 407 12.64 8.97 -7.18
C MET A 407 13.09 9.32 -5.75
N GLY A 408 13.83 10.44 -5.66
CA GLY A 408 14.24 11.03 -4.38
C GLY A 408 15.38 10.30 -3.67
N ASP A 409 15.57 10.65 -2.41
CA ASP A 409 16.53 10.00 -1.51
C ASP A 409 15.93 8.71 -0.98
N ARG A 410 16.36 7.58 -1.57
CA ARG A 410 15.81 6.26 -1.28
C ARG A 410 16.58 5.56 -0.18
N PRO A 411 15.90 5.03 0.85
CA PRO A 411 16.49 4.11 1.80
C PRO A 411 17.24 2.95 1.11
N ARG A 412 18.26 2.44 1.76
CA ARG A 412 19.13 1.35 1.25
C ARG A 412 18.32 0.13 0.82
N LEU A 413 17.37 -0.30 1.64
CA LEU A 413 16.52 -1.45 1.32
C LEU A 413 15.75 -1.25 -0.01
N LEU A 414 15.26 -0.03 -0.31
CA LEU A 414 14.57 0.26 -1.57
C LEU A 414 15.51 0.29 -2.78
N ARG A 415 16.82 0.36 -2.55
CA ARG A 415 17.87 0.19 -3.58
C ARG A 415 18.29 -1.29 -3.73
N GLY A 416 17.74 -2.20 -2.92
CA GLY A 416 18.14 -3.58 -2.87
C GLY A 416 19.39 -3.85 -2.03
N GLU A 417 19.81 -2.88 -1.22
CA GLU A 417 21.00 -2.97 -0.36
C GLU A 417 20.57 -3.36 1.07
N GLY A 418 21.37 -4.21 1.73
CA GLY A 418 21.18 -4.52 3.15
C GLY A 418 21.43 -3.31 4.06
N LEU A 419 20.91 -3.37 5.29
CA LEU A 419 21.13 -2.36 6.32
C LEU A 419 22.49 -2.53 7.00
#